data_84723d4c80b878cb5335a65d76623cec
#
_entry.id   84723d4c80b878cb5335a65d76623cec
#
_cell.length_a   1.000
_cell.length_b   1.000
_cell.length_c   1.000
_cell.angle_alpha   90.00
_cell.angle_beta   90.00
_cell.angle_gamma   90.00
#
_symmetry.space_group_name_H-M   'P 1'
#
loop_
_entity.id
_entity.type
_entity.pdbx_description
1 polymer ?
#
loop_
_entity_poly.entity_id
_entity_poly.type
_entity_poly.pdbx_seq_one_letter_code
_entity_poly.pdbx_strand_id
1 'polypeptide(L)'
;MSAPLSTDEMLIEKLLAHLRAEGYSLRIQRWYPARVRQLLDYCNRNGLSIESVRSGHVTRFLRGQYRRSRKQYSELPPFQKWRHRYTGAINMMLRLVHGAWPVPDPPRSALEVFHCDIVKDYDTWLRDLRGLHPLTRAKRTKHALQFLTSLGQRADQRGLADLSVRDLDAYLKQSCDGLRRGSIEDRTVCLRDFLRHLWRTGRTAIDLTGTVIGPRIYKHEDIPVALRTEEVQRVLEVTRKDLSPVGLRDYAILILLSTYGLRAAEVVNLRLEDIDWRRDVLCVRHSKTGTYSELPLLREPGEAVLRYVEKARPPSVHREIFLRIQTPHRPFKNGSILNCITSARLRAAGVTPQGRKGPHAFRHARAVSLLRSGVPLKIIGDMLGHTSAAATAEYLKLATEDLRTIGLDLPGGFLP
;
A
#
# COMPACT_ATOMS: atom_id res chain seq x y z
N MET A 1 -13.36 39.28 31.67
CA MET A 1 -13.86 38.82 30.34
C MET A 1 -12.63 38.67 29.47
N SER A 2 -12.28 37.41 29.08
CA SER A 2 -11.14 37.15 28.20
C SER A 2 -11.48 37.66 26.78
N ALA A 3 -10.54 38.34 26.13
CA ALA A 3 -10.69 38.77 24.75
C ALA A 3 -10.97 37.56 23.86
N PRO A 4 -11.77 37.69 22.79
CA PRO A 4 -12.02 36.59 21.86
C PRO A 4 -10.70 36.14 21.24
N LEU A 5 -10.47 34.82 21.22
CA LEU A 5 -9.29 34.20 20.62
C LEU A 5 -9.20 34.58 19.14
N SER A 6 -7.99 34.86 18.66
CA SER A 6 -7.77 35.03 17.22
C SER A 6 -8.08 33.73 16.46
N THR A 7 -8.37 33.83 15.17
CA THR A 7 -8.62 32.65 14.31
C THR A 7 -7.46 31.66 14.39
N ASP A 8 -6.22 32.13 14.45
CA ASP A 8 -5.02 31.30 14.57
C ASP A 8 -4.97 30.57 15.93
N GLU A 9 -5.35 31.25 17.01
CA GLU A 9 -5.41 30.65 18.36
C GLU A 9 -6.51 29.59 18.43
N MET A 10 -7.69 29.80 17.83
CA MET A 10 -8.73 28.79 17.75
C MET A 10 -8.26 27.53 17.00
N LEU A 11 -7.50 27.69 15.92
CA LEU A 11 -6.91 26.58 15.17
C LEU A 11 -5.90 25.80 15.99
N ILE A 12 -5.06 26.49 16.77
CA ILE A 12 -4.08 25.88 17.66
C ILE A 12 -4.78 25.11 18.80
N GLU A 13 -5.84 25.67 19.39
CA GLU A 13 -6.63 24.98 20.41
C GLU A 13 -7.32 23.73 19.84
N LYS A 14 -7.88 23.81 18.63
CA LYS A 14 -8.44 22.63 17.92
C LYS A 14 -7.38 21.54 17.71
N LEU A 15 -6.15 21.91 17.35
CA LEU A 15 -5.04 20.98 17.22
C LEU A 15 -4.67 20.35 18.57
N LEU A 16 -4.57 21.16 19.64
CA LEU A 16 -4.24 20.68 20.98
C LEU A 16 -5.31 19.73 21.52
N ALA A 17 -6.58 20.08 21.36
CA ALA A 17 -7.69 19.22 21.75
C ALA A 17 -7.61 17.86 21.04
N HIS A 18 -7.35 17.87 19.71
CA HIS A 18 -7.16 16.63 18.95
C HIS A 18 -5.94 15.81 19.42
N LEU A 19 -4.80 16.47 19.71
CA LEU A 19 -3.60 15.79 20.19
C LEU A 19 -3.82 15.14 21.56
N ARG A 20 -4.57 15.80 22.46
CA ARG A 20 -4.94 15.27 23.77
C ARG A 20 -5.89 14.07 23.65
N ALA A 21 -6.95 14.22 22.87
CA ALA A 21 -7.94 13.16 22.62
C ALA A 21 -7.31 11.89 22.03
N GLU A 22 -6.31 12.03 21.16
CA GLU A 22 -5.57 10.91 20.53
C GLU A 22 -4.41 10.39 21.38
N GLY A 23 -4.20 10.92 22.61
CA GLY A 23 -3.19 10.44 23.54
C GLY A 23 -1.75 10.75 23.15
N TYR A 24 -1.50 11.78 22.36
CA TYR A 24 -0.13 12.17 22.01
C TYR A 24 0.68 12.63 23.22
N SER A 25 1.97 12.29 23.23
CA SER A 25 2.89 12.69 24.31
C SER A 25 2.95 14.19 24.51
N LEU A 26 3.25 14.65 25.75
CA LEU A 26 3.42 16.08 26.08
C LEU A 26 4.46 16.76 25.18
N ARG A 27 5.50 16.03 24.76
CA ARG A 27 6.51 16.52 23.82
C ARG A 27 5.88 16.91 22.49
N ILE A 28 5.01 16.07 21.93
CA ILE A 28 4.31 16.34 20.66
C ILE A 28 3.29 17.46 20.84
N GLN A 29 2.57 17.49 21.96
CA GLN A 29 1.61 18.55 22.27
C GLN A 29 2.27 19.94 22.38
N ARG A 30 3.54 20.01 22.78
CA ARG A 30 4.33 21.27 22.77
C ARG A 30 4.91 21.57 21.39
N TRP A 31 5.39 20.56 20.69
CA TRP A 31 6.16 20.75 19.47
C TRP A 31 5.30 21.00 18.21
N TYR A 32 4.16 20.34 18.07
CA TYR A 32 3.28 20.50 16.92
C TYR A 32 2.70 21.90 16.80
N PRO A 33 2.11 22.50 17.85
CA PRO A 33 1.63 23.86 17.80
C PRO A 33 2.70 24.89 17.37
N ALA A 34 3.92 24.75 17.87
CA ALA A 34 5.03 25.63 17.47
C ALA A 34 5.32 25.57 15.97
N ARG A 35 5.23 24.37 15.34
CA ARG A 35 5.42 24.22 13.89
C ARG A 35 4.23 24.73 13.09
N VAL A 36 3.04 24.56 13.61
CA VAL A 36 1.80 25.06 12.97
C VAL A 36 1.77 26.58 13.04
N ARG A 37 2.12 27.22 14.15
CA ARG A 37 2.24 28.70 14.23
C ARG A 37 3.16 29.24 13.14
N GLN A 38 4.31 28.61 12.89
CA GLN A 38 5.22 29.02 11.81
C GLN A 38 4.57 28.92 10.41
N LEU A 39 3.66 27.95 10.20
CA LEU A 39 2.88 27.87 8.96
C LEU A 39 1.83 28.97 8.89
N LEU A 40 1.10 29.23 9.98
CA LEU A 40 0.10 30.30 10.06
C LEU A 40 0.73 31.66 9.82
N ASP A 41 1.89 31.96 10.46
CA ASP A 41 2.67 33.17 10.21
C ASP A 41 3.11 33.31 8.74
N TYR A 42 3.43 32.18 8.10
CA TYR A 42 3.74 32.19 6.67
C TYR A 42 2.49 32.49 5.83
N CYS A 43 1.35 31.90 6.16
CA CYS A 43 0.09 32.17 5.49
C CYS A 43 -0.29 33.65 5.61
N ASN A 44 -0.28 34.21 6.82
CA ASN A 44 -0.61 35.60 7.09
C ASN A 44 0.28 36.58 6.31
N ARG A 45 1.60 36.34 6.30
CA ARG A 45 2.55 37.17 5.52
C ARG A 45 2.36 37.10 4.01
N ASN A 46 1.72 36.06 3.50
CA ASN A 46 1.49 35.89 2.05
C ASN A 46 0.01 36.11 1.67
N GLY A 47 -0.83 36.62 2.58
CA GLY A 47 -2.24 36.86 2.33
C GLY A 47 -3.03 35.58 2.00
N LEU A 48 -2.60 34.42 2.55
CA LEU A 48 -3.23 33.12 2.31
C LEU A 48 -4.09 32.73 3.51
N SER A 49 -5.34 32.37 3.28
CA SER A 49 -6.12 31.65 4.29
C SER A 49 -5.65 30.21 4.41
N ILE A 50 -5.75 29.61 5.59
CA ILE A 50 -5.34 28.22 5.82
C ILE A 50 -6.14 27.23 4.96
N GLU A 51 -7.40 27.53 4.63
CA GLU A 51 -8.30 26.77 3.77
C GLU A 51 -7.84 26.79 2.30
N SER A 52 -7.13 27.86 1.90
CA SER A 52 -6.59 27.97 0.54
C SER A 52 -5.24 27.25 0.37
N VAL A 53 -4.62 26.77 1.47
CA VAL A 53 -3.32 26.09 1.42
C VAL A 53 -3.41 24.82 0.58
N ARG A 54 -2.43 24.62 -0.29
CA ARG A 54 -2.25 23.44 -1.15
C ARG A 54 -0.82 22.90 -1.02
N SER A 55 -0.56 21.71 -1.56
CA SER A 55 0.75 21.03 -1.48
C SER A 55 1.91 21.91 -1.95
N GLY A 56 1.70 22.73 -2.97
CA GLY A 56 2.69 23.69 -3.47
C GLY A 56 3.09 24.74 -2.43
N HIS A 57 2.12 25.29 -1.69
CA HIS A 57 2.35 26.25 -0.63
C HIS A 57 3.16 25.63 0.52
N VAL A 58 2.79 24.41 0.96
CA VAL A 58 3.53 23.68 2.00
C VAL A 58 4.97 23.43 1.56
N THR A 59 5.19 23.03 0.31
CA THR A 59 6.54 22.79 -0.22
C THR A 59 7.38 24.06 -0.23
N ARG A 60 6.79 25.19 -0.64
CA ARG A 60 7.44 26.50 -0.65
C ARG A 60 7.78 26.95 0.78
N PHE A 61 6.84 26.82 1.71
CA PHE A 61 7.08 27.07 3.13
C PHE A 61 8.24 26.25 3.68
N LEU A 62 8.23 24.92 3.46
CA LEU A 62 9.27 24.03 3.97
C LEU A 62 10.65 24.34 3.37
N ARG A 63 10.74 24.67 2.09
CA ARG A 63 11.99 25.11 1.46
C ARG A 63 12.50 26.43 2.07
N GLY A 64 11.59 27.36 2.36
CA GLY A 64 11.92 28.62 3.04
C GLY A 64 12.49 28.38 4.46
N GLN A 65 11.85 27.52 5.24
CA GLN A 65 12.31 27.14 6.58
C GLN A 65 13.66 26.40 6.54
N TYR A 66 13.85 25.53 5.55
CA TYR A 66 15.12 24.82 5.37
C TYR A 66 16.28 25.78 5.06
N ARG A 67 16.05 26.79 4.18
CA ARG A 67 17.06 27.82 3.86
C ARG A 67 17.43 28.65 5.10
N ARG A 68 16.44 29.01 5.96
CA ARG A 68 16.70 29.72 7.23
C ARG A 68 17.50 28.85 8.19
N SER A 69 17.12 27.58 8.33
CA SER A 69 17.86 26.64 9.19
C SER A 69 19.31 26.45 8.73
N ARG A 70 19.57 26.42 7.40
CA ARG A 70 20.95 26.35 6.88
C ARG A 70 21.82 27.57 7.20
N LYS A 71 21.21 28.72 7.37
CA LYS A 71 21.95 29.92 7.80
C LYS A 71 22.32 29.88 9.30
N GLN A 72 21.55 29.14 10.08
CA GLN A 72 21.70 29.06 11.53
C GLN A 72 22.58 27.87 11.97
N TYR A 73 22.60 26.79 11.21
CA TYR A 73 23.30 25.54 11.55
C TYR A 73 24.24 25.16 10.41
N SER A 74 25.49 24.88 10.74
CA SER A 74 26.54 24.48 9.77
C SER A 74 26.24 23.13 9.10
N GLU A 75 25.64 22.18 9.83
CA GLU A 75 25.31 20.86 9.34
C GLU A 75 23.83 20.57 9.47
N LEU A 76 23.17 20.32 8.35
CA LEU A 76 21.78 19.85 8.28
C LEU A 76 21.68 18.62 7.38
N PRO A 77 20.81 17.66 7.75
CA PRO A 77 20.54 16.55 6.87
C PRO A 77 19.89 17.04 5.56
N PRO A 78 19.98 16.27 4.47
CA PRO A 78 19.32 16.60 3.20
C PRO A 78 17.85 16.97 3.40
N PHE A 79 17.33 17.89 2.58
CA PHE A 79 15.98 18.45 2.71
C PHE A 79 14.89 17.38 2.91
N GLN A 80 14.99 16.26 2.20
CA GLN A 80 14.02 15.15 2.29
C GLN A 80 13.96 14.54 3.72
N LYS A 81 15.09 14.43 4.41
CA LYS A 81 15.14 13.97 5.81
C LYS A 81 14.74 15.09 6.78
N TRP A 82 15.21 16.32 6.54
CA TRP A 82 14.93 17.44 7.39
C TRP A 82 13.44 17.81 7.46
N ARG A 83 12.72 17.76 6.32
CA ARG A 83 11.29 18.13 6.24
C ARG A 83 10.39 17.31 7.17
N HIS A 84 10.78 16.09 7.55
CA HIS A 84 10.01 15.26 8.47
C HIS A 84 9.78 15.92 9.84
N ARG A 85 10.63 16.87 10.23
CA ARG A 85 10.46 17.67 11.46
C ARG A 85 9.20 18.54 11.46
N TYR A 86 8.63 18.80 10.30
CA TYR A 86 7.47 19.67 10.13
C TYR A 86 6.25 18.94 9.60
N THR A 87 6.45 17.97 8.70
CA THR A 87 5.36 17.36 7.93
C THR A 87 4.30 16.70 8.80
N GLY A 88 4.66 16.13 9.95
CA GLY A 88 3.70 15.53 10.88
C GLY A 88 2.69 16.55 11.41
N ALA A 89 3.18 17.65 11.94
CA ALA A 89 2.37 18.74 12.52
C ALA A 89 1.50 19.41 11.44
N ILE A 90 2.12 19.78 10.31
CA ILE A 90 1.45 20.48 9.21
C ILE A 90 0.35 19.59 8.59
N ASN A 91 0.67 18.34 8.27
CA ASN A 91 -0.31 17.43 7.68
C ASN A 91 -1.47 17.15 8.63
N MET A 92 -1.22 17.11 9.94
CA MET A 92 -2.29 16.94 10.92
C MET A 92 -3.20 18.16 10.94
N MET A 93 -2.64 19.36 11.04
CA MET A 93 -3.40 20.61 11.02
C MET A 93 -4.24 20.73 9.75
N LEU A 94 -3.62 20.51 8.60
CA LEU A 94 -4.33 20.61 7.31
C LEU A 94 -5.42 19.54 7.13
N ARG A 95 -5.28 18.36 7.75
CA ARG A 95 -6.39 17.39 7.81
C ARG A 95 -7.52 17.85 8.71
N LEU A 96 -7.23 18.52 9.81
CA LEU A 96 -8.26 19.08 10.71
C LEU A 96 -9.03 20.22 10.06
N VAL A 97 -8.38 20.98 9.15
CA VAL A 97 -9.01 22.05 8.39
C VAL A 97 -9.83 21.51 7.21
N HIS A 98 -9.25 20.64 6.40
CA HIS A 98 -9.83 20.19 5.13
C HIS A 98 -10.60 18.86 5.23
N GLY A 99 -10.59 18.17 6.38
CA GLY A 99 -11.09 16.79 6.50
C GLY A 99 -10.14 15.75 5.90
N ALA A 100 -9.47 16.08 4.80
CA ALA A 100 -8.48 15.23 4.14
C ALA A 100 -7.25 16.04 3.69
N TRP A 101 -6.09 15.40 3.62
CA TRP A 101 -4.87 16.03 3.14
C TRP A 101 -3.94 15.00 2.46
N PRO A 102 -3.29 15.27 1.33
CA PRO A 102 -3.35 16.54 0.59
C PRO A 102 -4.69 16.73 -0.16
N VAL A 103 -5.12 18.00 -0.27
CA VAL A 103 -6.22 18.40 -1.13
C VAL A 103 -5.67 18.55 -2.55
N PRO A 104 -6.32 17.98 -3.57
CA PRO A 104 -5.93 18.19 -4.96
C PRO A 104 -5.94 19.68 -5.33
N ASP A 105 -4.99 20.11 -6.15
CA ASP A 105 -5.06 21.45 -6.72
C ASP A 105 -6.31 21.57 -7.59
N PRO A 106 -7.03 22.70 -7.54
CA PRO A 106 -8.12 22.93 -8.47
C PRO A 106 -7.57 22.99 -9.90
N PRO A 107 -8.36 22.59 -10.90
CA PRO A 107 -7.96 22.70 -12.29
C PRO A 107 -7.68 24.17 -12.64
N ARG A 108 -6.59 24.42 -13.37
CA ARG A 108 -6.09 25.76 -13.69
C ARG A 108 -6.45 26.23 -15.10
N SER A 109 -6.96 25.32 -15.93
CA SER A 109 -7.33 25.58 -17.30
C SER A 109 -8.61 24.84 -17.68
N ALA A 110 -9.29 25.29 -18.73
CA ALA A 110 -10.45 24.61 -19.29
C ALA A 110 -10.11 23.16 -19.69
N LEU A 111 -8.89 22.91 -20.17
CA LEU A 111 -8.41 21.58 -20.49
C LEU A 111 -8.31 20.68 -19.26
N GLU A 112 -7.78 21.19 -18.14
CA GLU A 112 -7.72 20.42 -16.89
C GLU A 112 -9.13 20.13 -16.32
N VAL A 113 -10.08 21.07 -16.46
CA VAL A 113 -11.49 20.83 -16.10
C VAL A 113 -12.04 19.68 -16.95
N PHE A 114 -11.85 19.73 -18.26
CA PHE A 114 -12.28 18.69 -19.19
C PHE A 114 -11.68 17.31 -18.84
N HIS A 115 -10.40 17.26 -18.48
CA HIS A 115 -9.76 16.01 -18.02
C HIS A 115 -10.40 15.49 -16.72
N CYS A 116 -10.67 16.37 -15.76
CA CYS A 116 -11.32 15.98 -14.51
C CYS A 116 -12.71 15.39 -14.76
N ASP A 117 -13.49 15.97 -15.67
CA ASP A 117 -14.82 15.49 -16.02
C ASP A 117 -14.76 14.12 -16.70
N ILE A 118 -13.84 13.92 -17.66
CA ILE A 118 -13.65 12.61 -18.29
C ILE A 118 -13.26 11.53 -17.25
N VAL A 119 -12.34 11.86 -16.34
CA VAL A 119 -11.89 10.91 -15.33
C VAL A 119 -12.98 10.59 -14.33
N LYS A 120 -13.85 11.57 -14.00
CA LYS A 120 -15.01 11.38 -13.14
C LYS A 120 -16.06 10.49 -13.80
N ASP A 121 -16.38 10.72 -15.08
CA ASP A 121 -17.27 9.86 -15.88
C ASP A 121 -16.73 8.45 -15.95
N TYR A 122 -15.42 8.30 -16.16
CA TYR A 122 -14.74 7.01 -16.18
C TYR A 122 -14.82 6.30 -14.83
N ASP A 123 -14.60 6.99 -13.70
CA ASP A 123 -14.75 6.40 -12.36
C ASP A 123 -16.18 5.93 -12.10
N THR A 124 -17.18 6.70 -12.55
CA THR A 124 -18.58 6.32 -12.46
C THR A 124 -18.87 5.07 -13.29
N TRP A 125 -18.38 4.99 -14.52
CA TRP A 125 -18.51 3.80 -15.37
C TRP A 125 -17.85 2.58 -14.75
N LEU A 126 -16.64 2.72 -14.18
CA LEU A 126 -15.93 1.64 -13.49
C LEU A 126 -16.67 1.15 -12.23
N ARG A 127 -17.36 2.06 -11.53
CA ARG A 127 -18.15 1.73 -10.35
C ARG A 127 -19.45 1.03 -10.72
N ASP A 128 -20.25 1.66 -11.57
CA ASP A 128 -21.65 1.30 -11.76
C ASP A 128 -21.84 0.18 -12.77
N LEU A 129 -21.06 0.15 -13.85
CA LEU A 129 -21.15 -0.89 -14.88
C LEU A 129 -20.13 -2.01 -14.74
N ARG A 130 -18.95 -1.74 -14.14
CA ARG A 130 -17.90 -2.75 -13.98
C ARG A 130 -17.80 -3.29 -12.56
N GLY A 131 -18.49 -2.71 -11.59
CA GLY A 131 -18.49 -3.14 -10.19
C GLY A 131 -17.10 -3.20 -9.54
N LEU A 132 -16.14 -2.36 -9.98
CA LEU A 132 -14.77 -2.48 -9.55
C LEU A 132 -14.55 -1.91 -8.15
N HIS A 133 -13.71 -2.61 -7.39
CA HIS A 133 -13.31 -2.20 -6.06
C HIS A 133 -12.64 -0.80 -6.06
N PRO A 134 -12.87 0.07 -5.05
CA PRO A 134 -12.35 1.44 -4.99
C PRO A 134 -10.84 1.58 -5.26
N LEU A 135 -10.01 0.67 -4.73
CA LEU A 135 -8.56 0.69 -4.96
C LEU A 135 -8.20 0.43 -6.43
N THR A 136 -8.95 -0.44 -7.12
CA THR A 136 -8.76 -0.73 -8.54
C THR A 136 -9.18 0.48 -9.38
N ARG A 137 -10.30 1.11 -9.03
CA ARG A 137 -10.78 2.35 -9.69
C ARG A 137 -9.76 3.47 -9.54
N ALA A 138 -9.29 3.75 -8.31
CA ALA A 138 -8.28 4.77 -8.05
C ALA A 138 -6.98 4.54 -8.85
N LYS A 139 -6.57 3.28 -9.06
CA LYS A 139 -5.44 2.95 -9.91
C LYS A 139 -5.74 3.29 -11.38
N ARG A 140 -6.90 2.87 -11.90
CA ARG A 140 -7.28 3.08 -13.31
C ARG A 140 -7.48 4.55 -13.64
N THR A 141 -8.18 5.30 -12.79
CA THR A 141 -8.37 6.74 -12.95
C THR A 141 -7.05 7.52 -12.92
N LYS A 142 -6.11 7.11 -12.04
CA LYS A 142 -4.76 7.66 -12.05
C LYS A 142 -4.05 7.45 -13.38
N HIS A 143 -4.11 6.25 -13.95
CA HIS A 143 -3.50 5.96 -15.26
C HIS A 143 -4.19 6.71 -16.40
N ALA A 144 -5.52 6.85 -16.36
CA ALA A 144 -6.27 7.64 -17.32
C ALA A 144 -5.82 9.12 -17.30
N LEU A 145 -5.71 9.71 -16.10
CA LEU A 145 -5.23 11.08 -15.96
C LEU A 145 -3.78 11.24 -16.44
N GLN A 146 -2.91 10.28 -16.18
CA GLN A 146 -1.52 10.28 -16.68
C GLN A 146 -1.48 10.26 -18.20
N PHE A 147 -2.33 9.46 -18.84
CA PHE A 147 -2.43 9.41 -20.30
C PHE A 147 -2.92 10.75 -20.87
N LEU A 148 -4.04 11.30 -20.37
CA LEU A 148 -4.53 12.62 -20.80
C LEU A 148 -3.47 13.71 -20.64
N THR A 149 -2.79 13.73 -19.49
CA THR A 149 -1.71 14.69 -19.22
C THR A 149 -0.55 14.56 -20.22
N SER A 150 -0.22 13.33 -20.66
CA SER A 150 0.87 13.10 -21.62
C SER A 150 0.57 13.60 -23.03
N LEU A 151 -0.70 13.67 -23.40
CA LEU A 151 -1.13 14.25 -24.70
C LEU A 151 -1.06 15.78 -24.70
N GLY A 152 -0.95 16.42 -23.53
CA GLY A 152 -0.86 17.88 -23.40
C GLY A 152 -2.08 18.58 -24.00
N GLN A 153 -1.85 19.62 -24.83
CA GLN A 153 -2.91 20.39 -25.47
C GLN A 153 -3.78 19.57 -26.44
N ARG A 154 -3.29 18.42 -26.91
CA ARG A 154 -4.04 17.51 -27.79
C ARG A 154 -5.05 16.63 -27.04
N ALA A 155 -5.14 16.73 -25.72
CA ALA A 155 -6.13 16.00 -24.94
C ALA A 155 -7.45 16.77 -24.76
N ASP A 156 -7.77 17.68 -25.67
CA ASP A 156 -9.07 18.33 -25.78
C ASP A 156 -10.08 17.43 -26.53
N GLN A 157 -11.31 17.88 -26.68
CA GLN A 157 -12.38 17.11 -27.34
C GLN A 157 -12.01 16.74 -28.77
N ARG A 158 -11.39 17.67 -29.53
CA ARG A 158 -11.00 17.47 -30.93
C ARG A 158 -9.82 16.51 -31.04
N GLY A 159 -8.78 16.73 -30.24
CA GLY A 159 -7.60 15.89 -30.25
C GLY A 159 -7.87 14.45 -29.77
N LEU A 160 -8.85 14.25 -28.88
CA LEU A 160 -9.30 12.90 -28.51
C LEU A 160 -10.07 12.22 -29.65
N ALA A 161 -10.86 12.96 -30.45
CA ALA A 161 -11.51 12.40 -31.63
C ALA A 161 -10.50 11.95 -32.68
N ASP A 162 -9.39 12.70 -32.82
CA ASP A 162 -8.29 12.43 -33.77
C ASP A 162 -7.19 11.53 -33.19
N LEU A 163 -7.43 10.88 -32.04
CA LEU A 163 -6.44 10.02 -31.38
C LEU A 163 -6.03 8.87 -32.29
N SER A 164 -4.71 8.68 -32.40
CA SER A 164 -4.11 7.69 -33.29
C SER A 164 -3.28 6.63 -32.54
N VAL A 165 -2.98 5.52 -33.21
CA VAL A 165 -2.10 4.46 -32.70
C VAL A 165 -0.71 5.02 -32.34
N ARG A 166 -0.19 5.99 -33.12
CA ARG A 166 1.10 6.63 -32.84
C ARG A 166 1.13 7.34 -31.49
N ASP A 167 0.02 7.94 -31.06
CA ASP A 167 -0.08 8.60 -29.77
C ASP A 167 -0.03 7.60 -28.62
N LEU A 168 -0.68 6.44 -28.79
CA LEU A 168 -0.65 5.34 -27.84
C LEU A 168 0.75 4.75 -27.71
N ASP A 169 1.42 4.49 -28.84
CA ASP A 169 2.78 3.95 -28.85
C ASP A 169 3.78 4.93 -28.20
N ALA A 170 3.68 6.22 -28.50
CA ALA A 170 4.50 7.26 -27.88
C ALA A 170 4.32 7.30 -26.36
N TYR A 171 3.07 7.27 -25.90
CA TYR A 171 2.76 7.20 -24.46
C TYR A 171 3.31 5.93 -23.82
N LEU A 172 3.09 4.77 -24.42
CA LEU A 172 3.57 3.50 -23.87
C LEU A 172 5.09 3.46 -23.82
N LYS A 173 5.77 3.88 -24.89
CA LYS A 173 7.22 3.95 -24.92
C LYS A 173 7.77 4.81 -23.78
N GLN A 174 7.23 6.01 -23.59
CA GLN A 174 7.66 6.92 -22.53
C GLN A 174 7.30 6.41 -21.14
N SER A 175 6.06 5.94 -20.96
CA SER A 175 5.53 5.61 -19.64
C SER A 175 5.96 4.24 -19.14
N CYS A 176 6.37 3.33 -20.02
CA CYS A 176 6.80 1.96 -19.69
C CYS A 176 8.31 1.79 -19.58
N ASP A 177 9.07 2.84 -19.89
CA ASP A 177 10.54 2.79 -19.82
C ASP A 177 11.03 2.35 -18.43
N GLY A 178 11.98 1.42 -18.40
CA GLY A 178 12.54 0.85 -17.18
C GLY A 178 11.59 -0.01 -16.33
N LEU A 179 10.35 -0.26 -16.76
CA LEU A 179 9.39 -1.07 -16.03
C LEU A 179 9.57 -2.58 -16.30
N ARG A 180 9.22 -3.39 -15.28
CA ARG A 180 9.11 -4.84 -15.44
C ARG A 180 7.89 -5.21 -16.31
N ARG A 181 7.96 -6.32 -17.06
CA ARG A 181 6.87 -6.81 -17.95
C ARG A 181 5.49 -6.82 -17.29
N GLY A 182 5.36 -7.34 -16.07
CA GLY A 182 4.07 -7.33 -15.34
C GLY A 182 3.53 -5.93 -15.03
N SER A 183 4.40 -4.93 -14.84
CA SER A 183 3.98 -3.53 -14.66
C SER A 183 3.56 -2.89 -15.99
N ILE A 184 4.20 -3.29 -17.10
CA ILE A 184 3.82 -2.86 -18.44
C ILE A 184 2.44 -3.42 -18.79
N GLU A 185 2.22 -4.73 -18.60
CA GLU A 185 0.90 -5.35 -18.81
C GLU A 185 -0.21 -4.68 -18.01
N ASP A 186 0.05 -4.43 -16.74
CA ASP A 186 -0.88 -3.72 -15.87
C ASP A 186 -1.26 -2.33 -16.40
N ARG A 187 -0.30 -1.62 -16.99
CA ARG A 187 -0.48 -0.30 -17.62
C ARG A 187 -1.25 -0.41 -18.93
N THR A 188 -0.94 -1.39 -19.77
CA THR A 188 -1.66 -1.62 -21.04
C THR A 188 -3.12 -2.03 -20.79
N VAL A 189 -3.38 -2.85 -19.77
CA VAL A 189 -4.77 -3.19 -19.35
C VAL A 189 -5.52 -1.93 -18.90
N CYS A 190 -4.89 -1.05 -18.11
CA CYS A 190 -5.52 0.20 -17.68
C CYS A 190 -5.82 1.11 -18.89
N LEU A 191 -4.89 1.19 -19.85
CA LEU A 191 -5.06 2.01 -21.06
C LEU A 191 -6.18 1.45 -21.95
N ARG A 192 -6.20 0.13 -22.21
CA ARG A 192 -7.28 -0.50 -23.00
C ARG A 192 -8.66 -0.24 -22.40
N ASP A 193 -8.79 -0.34 -21.09
CA ASP A 193 -10.06 -0.09 -20.40
C ASP A 193 -10.50 1.37 -20.52
N PHE A 194 -9.56 2.33 -20.45
CA PHE A 194 -9.84 3.74 -20.62
C PHE A 194 -10.22 4.08 -22.07
N LEU A 195 -9.49 3.54 -23.05
CA LEU A 195 -9.83 3.71 -24.47
C LEU A 195 -11.22 3.14 -24.80
N ARG A 196 -11.59 2.00 -24.23
CA ARG A 196 -12.95 1.43 -24.36
C ARG A 196 -14.01 2.39 -23.84
N HIS A 197 -13.74 3.05 -22.71
CA HIS A 197 -14.64 4.07 -22.16
C HIS A 197 -14.75 5.28 -23.10
N LEU A 198 -13.62 5.81 -23.59
CA LEU A 198 -13.61 6.94 -24.52
C LEU A 198 -14.39 6.63 -25.80
N TRP A 199 -14.20 5.46 -26.39
CA TRP A 199 -14.94 5.04 -27.57
C TRP A 199 -16.43 4.87 -27.30
N ARG A 200 -16.82 4.20 -26.23
CA ARG A 200 -18.23 4.01 -25.86
C ARG A 200 -18.96 5.31 -25.56
N THR A 201 -18.26 6.34 -25.17
CA THR A 201 -18.80 7.69 -24.90
C THR A 201 -18.67 8.63 -26.11
N GLY A 202 -18.27 8.12 -27.27
CA GLY A 202 -18.13 8.92 -28.51
C GLY A 202 -17.02 9.96 -28.48
N ARG A 203 -16.04 9.80 -27.57
CA ARG A 203 -14.92 10.75 -27.43
C ARG A 203 -13.77 10.43 -28.39
N THR A 204 -13.68 9.22 -28.94
CA THR A 204 -12.77 8.82 -30.03
C THR A 204 -13.59 8.36 -31.22
N ALA A 205 -13.13 8.70 -32.43
CA ALA A 205 -13.81 8.36 -33.67
C ALA A 205 -13.79 6.85 -33.97
N ILE A 206 -12.76 6.15 -33.51
CA ILE A 206 -12.55 4.71 -33.76
C ILE A 206 -12.22 3.96 -32.45
N ASP A 207 -12.47 2.68 -32.45
CA ASP A 207 -12.07 1.79 -31.34
C ASP A 207 -10.58 1.44 -31.44
N LEU A 208 -9.78 2.06 -30.57
CA LEU A 208 -8.34 1.84 -30.45
C LEU A 208 -7.96 0.74 -29.45
N THR A 209 -8.91 0.08 -28.80
CA THR A 209 -8.62 -0.88 -27.72
C THR A 209 -7.77 -2.05 -28.17
N GLY A 210 -7.98 -2.54 -29.39
CA GLY A 210 -7.25 -3.66 -29.97
C GLY A 210 -5.83 -3.32 -30.41
N THR A 211 -5.50 -2.05 -30.61
CA THR A 211 -4.17 -1.61 -31.07
C THR A 211 -3.14 -1.54 -29.95
N VAL A 212 -3.59 -1.51 -28.68
CA VAL A 212 -2.70 -1.48 -27.52
C VAL A 212 -2.10 -2.87 -27.30
N ILE A 213 -0.85 -3.06 -27.70
CA ILE A 213 -0.14 -4.34 -27.55
C ILE A 213 0.62 -4.33 -26.23
N GLY A 214 0.34 -5.32 -25.37
CA GLY A 214 1.09 -5.57 -24.14
C GLY A 214 2.22 -6.56 -24.32
N PRO A 215 3.18 -6.64 -23.39
CA PRO A 215 4.22 -7.64 -23.43
C PRO A 215 3.63 -9.04 -23.30
N ARG A 216 4.15 -9.98 -24.05
CA ARG A 216 3.77 -11.39 -23.87
C ARG A 216 4.34 -11.88 -22.53
N ILE A 217 3.45 -12.22 -21.60
CA ILE A 217 3.82 -12.81 -20.31
C ILE A 217 3.75 -14.33 -20.47
N TYR A 218 4.89 -14.97 -20.27
CA TYR A 218 4.95 -16.42 -20.27
C TYR A 218 4.58 -16.94 -18.87
N LYS A 219 3.69 -17.91 -18.81
CA LYS A 219 3.15 -18.48 -17.57
C LYS A 219 4.22 -19.04 -16.62
N HIS A 220 5.44 -19.25 -17.11
CA HIS A 220 6.55 -19.86 -16.36
C HIS A 220 7.81 -18.97 -16.27
N GLU A 221 7.72 -17.70 -16.63
CA GLU A 221 8.87 -16.78 -16.69
C GLU A 221 9.39 -16.36 -15.31
N ASP A 222 8.48 -16.16 -14.35
CA ASP A 222 8.83 -15.83 -12.98
C ASP A 222 8.50 -17.02 -12.07
N ILE A 223 9.47 -17.86 -11.78
CA ILE A 223 9.34 -18.85 -10.72
C ILE A 223 9.49 -18.11 -9.39
N PRO A 224 8.46 -18.09 -8.52
CA PRO A 224 8.57 -17.41 -7.25
C PRO A 224 9.61 -18.12 -6.37
N VAL A 225 10.69 -17.44 -6.03
CA VAL A 225 11.63 -17.98 -5.04
C VAL A 225 11.00 -17.80 -3.66
N ALA A 226 10.68 -18.90 -3.00
CA ALA A 226 10.16 -18.91 -1.65
C ALA A 226 11.32 -18.85 -0.63
N LEU A 227 11.03 -18.28 0.56
CA LEU A 227 11.94 -18.44 1.70
C LEU A 227 12.05 -19.93 2.08
N ARG A 228 13.24 -20.36 2.39
CA ARG A 228 13.47 -21.72 2.94
C ARG A 228 12.91 -21.83 4.35
N THR A 229 12.56 -23.01 4.77
CA THR A 229 12.01 -23.27 6.11
C THR A 229 12.94 -22.74 7.21
N GLU A 230 14.25 -22.95 7.07
CA GLU A 230 15.28 -22.50 8.02
C GLU A 230 15.38 -20.98 8.09
N GLU A 231 15.16 -20.29 6.95
CA GLU A 231 15.12 -18.82 6.90
C GLU A 231 13.91 -18.26 7.64
N VAL A 232 12.74 -18.88 7.46
CA VAL A 232 11.50 -18.51 8.18
C VAL A 232 11.69 -18.73 9.67
N GLN A 233 12.21 -19.89 10.08
CA GLN A 233 12.47 -20.20 11.49
C GLN A 233 13.45 -19.20 12.12
N ARG A 234 14.54 -18.87 11.43
CA ARG A 234 15.52 -17.87 11.91
C ARG A 234 14.87 -16.51 12.14
N VAL A 235 14.00 -16.05 11.22
CA VAL A 235 13.27 -14.78 11.37
C VAL A 235 12.35 -14.82 12.59
N LEU A 236 11.64 -15.93 12.79
CA LEU A 236 10.74 -16.10 13.95
C LEU A 236 11.54 -16.12 15.26
N GLU A 237 12.64 -16.87 15.34
CA GLU A 237 13.49 -16.96 16.54
C GLU A 237 14.09 -15.60 16.93
N VAL A 238 14.65 -14.86 15.95
CA VAL A 238 15.22 -13.53 16.20
C VAL A 238 14.12 -12.55 16.66
N THR A 239 12.94 -12.63 16.05
CA THR A 239 11.83 -11.73 16.41
C THR A 239 11.24 -12.09 17.79
N ARG A 240 11.17 -13.37 18.14
CA ARG A 240 10.68 -13.87 19.43
C ARG A 240 11.50 -13.35 20.62
N LYS A 241 12.80 -13.08 20.42
CA LYS A 241 13.70 -12.51 21.44
C LYS A 241 13.44 -11.05 21.72
N ASP A 242 12.76 -10.33 20.83
CA ASP A 242 12.39 -8.92 21.01
C ASP A 242 11.12 -8.83 21.86
N LEU A 243 11.28 -8.60 23.17
CA LEU A 243 10.19 -8.49 24.13
C LEU A 243 9.56 -7.09 24.20
N SER A 244 10.02 -6.15 23.36
CA SER A 244 9.38 -4.83 23.27
C SER A 244 7.93 -4.95 22.75
N PRO A 245 7.06 -3.96 23.02
CA PRO A 245 5.71 -3.95 22.47
C PRO A 245 5.66 -4.11 20.93
N VAL A 246 6.65 -3.56 20.23
CA VAL A 246 6.81 -3.71 18.78
C VAL A 246 7.20 -5.14 18.43
N GLY A 247 8.14 -5.74 19.18
CA GLY A 247 8.60 -7.11 18.98
C GLY A 247 7.49 -8.13 19.18
N LEU A 248 6.73 -8.02 20.27
CA LEU A 248 5.59 -8.90 20.55
C LEU A 248 4.52 -8.83 19.46
N ARG A 249 4.19 -7.62 18.99
CA ARG A 249 3.26 -7.44 17.86
C ARG A 249 3.80 -8.07 16.58
N ASP A 250 5.04 -7.79 16.24
CA ASP A 250 5.66 -8.23 14.99
C ASP A 250 5.81 -9.76 14.97
N TYR A 251 6.13 -10.38 16.12
CA TYR A 251 6.19 -11.83 16.24
C TYR A 251 4.81 -12.46 16.01
N ALA A 252 3.75 -11.93 16.65
CA ALA A 252 2.39 -12.42 16.44
C ALA A 252 1.93 -12.27 14.97
N ILE A 253 2.32 -11.20 14.29
CA ILE A 253 2.07 -11.03 12.85
C ILE A 253 2.82 -12.08 12.03
N LEU A 254 4.13 -12.26 12.29
CA LEU A 254 4.96 -13.17 11.50
C LEU A 254 4.57 -14.64 11.68
N ILE A 255 4.21 -15.04 12.89
CA ILE A 255 3.79 -16.43 13.14
C ILE A 255 2.45 -16.73 12.45
N LEU A 256 1.51 -15.80 12.39
CA LEU A 256 0.27 -15.94 11.63
C LEU A 256 0.55 -16.05 10.12
N LEU A 257 1.45 -15.21 9.59
CA LEU A 257 1.85 -15.26 8.18
C LEU A 257 2.52 -16.57 7.81
N SER A 258 3.41 -17.09 8.67
CA SER A 258 4.19 -18.32 8.40
C SER A 258 3.38 -19.58 8.62
N THR A 259 2.48 -19.61 9.60
CA THR A 259 1.68 -20.79 9.94
C THR A 259 0.50 -20.99 9.01
N TYR A 260 -0.25 -19.91 8.75
CA TYR A 260 -1.50 -19.99 7.96
C TYR A 260 -1.35 -19.47 6.54
N GLY A 261 -0.23 -18.81 6.21
CA GLY A 261 -0.04 -18.20 4.90
C GLY A 261 -1.02 -17.06 4.60
N LEU A 262 -1.51 -16.35 5.62
CA LEU A 262 -2.50 -15.27 5.45
C LEU A 262 -2.00 -14.15 4.55
N ARG A 263 -2.93 -13.49 3.85
CA ARG A 263 -2.60 -12.25 3.13
C ARG A 263 -2.39 -11.10 4.11
N ALA A 264 -1.54 -10.15 3.75
CA ALA A 264 -1.28 -8.96 4.57
C ALA A 264 -2.56 -8.21 4.99
N ALA A 265 -3.52 -8.09 4.09
CA ALA A 265 -4.80 -7.44 4.38
C ALA A 265 -5.66 -8.27 5.36
N GLU A 266 -5.58 -9.59 5.31
CA GLU A 266 -6.29 -10.47 6.23
C GLU A 266 -5.74 -10.31 7.66
N VAL A 267 -4.42 -10.30 7.82
CA VAL A 267 -3.78 -10.13 9.13
C VAL A 267 -4.09 -8.76 9.75
N VAL A 268 -3.99 -7.66 8.99
CA VAL A 268 -4.23 -6.33 9.55
C VAL A 268 -5.70 -6.07 9.89
N ASN A 269 -6.61 -6.79 9.25
CA ASN A 269 -8.05 -6.67 9.48
C ASN A 269 -8.60 -7.69 10.49
N LEU A 270 -7.75 -8.59 11.04
CA LEU A 270 -8.16 -9.50 12.10
C LEU A 270 -8.64 -8.73 13.32
N ARG A 271 -9.81 -9.13 13.85
CA ARG A 271 -10.45 -8.55 15.01
C ARG A 271 -10.37 -9.49 16.21
N LEU A 272 -10.57 -8.93 17.39
CA LEU A 272 -10.58 -9.72 18.63
C LEU A 272 -11.64 -10.82 18.62
N GLU A 273 -12.79 -10.56 18.00
CA GLU A 273 -13.90 -11.51 17.83
C GLU A 273 -13.67 -12.58 16.77
N ASP A 274 -12.65 -12.43 15.91
CA ASP A 274 -12.31 -13.43 14.89
C ASP A 274 -11.54 -14.63 15.48
N ILE A 275 -11.19 -14.59 16.78
CA ILE A 275 -10.56 -15.71 17.49
C ILE A 275 -11.54 -16.25 18.53
N ASP A 276 -12.03 -17.46 18.30
CA ASP A 276 -12.80 -18.22 19.29
C ASP A 276 -11.85 -19.07 20.13
N TRP A 277 -11.47 -18.53 21.29
CA TRP A 277 -10.55 -19.17 22.24
C TRP A 277 -11.13 -20.44 22.91
N ARG A 278 -12.45 -20.62 22.88
CA ARG A 278 -13.12 -21.80 23.49
C ARG A 278 -13.16 -22.97 22.54
N ARG A 279 -13.31 -22.67 21.22
CA ARG A 279 -13.38 -23.68 20.18
C ARG A 279 -12.03 -23.91 19.48
N ASP A 280 -11.00 -23.14 19.85
CA ASP A 280 -9.69 -23.12 19.19
C ASP A 280 -9.84 -22.88 17.68
N VAL A 281 -10.62 -21.84 17.30
CA VAL A 281 -10.88 -21.49 15.90
C VAL A 281 -10.43 -20.06 15.60
N LEU A 282 -9.74 -19.89 14.48
CA LEU A 282 -9.41 -18.61 13.86
C LEU A 282 -10.29 -18.40 12.63
N CYS A 283 -11.18 -17.42 12.66
CA CYS A 283 -12.02 -17.01 11.54
C CYS A 283 -11.26 -16.00 10.67
N VAL A 284 -11.02 -16.32 9.40
CA VAL A 284 -10.33 -15.45 8.46
C VAL A 284 -11.29 -14.95 7.40
N ARG A 285 -11.43 -13.63 7.33
CA ARG A 285 -12.22 -12.97 6.30
C ARG A 285 -11.35 -12.65 5.09
N HIS A 286 -11.62 -13.28 3.95
CA HIS A 286 -10.89 -13.07 2.72
C HIS A 286 -11.36 -11.79 2.02
N SER A 287 -10.64 -10.70 2.21
CA SER A 287 -11.01 -9.35 1.73
C SER A 287 -11.17 -9.25 0.20
N LYS A 288 -10.53 -10.14 -0.57
CA LYS A 288 -10.60 -10.15 -2.04
C LYS A 288 -11.82 -10.90 -2.58
N THR A 289 -12.35 -11.86 -1.83
CA THR A 289 -13.41 -12.76 -2.28
C THR A 289 -14.71 -12.60 -1.49
N GLY A 290 -14.63 -11.93 -0.32
CA GLY A 290 -15.75 -11.78 0.62
C GLY A 290 -16.11 -13.07 1.37
N THR A 291 -15.38 -14.15 1.16
CA THR A 291 -15.60 -15.45 1.82
C THR A 291 -14.94 -15.51 3.20
N TYR A 292 -15.37 -16.46 4.02
CA TYR A 292 -14.79 -16.76 5.33
C TYR A 292 -14.17 -18.15 5.31
N SER A 293 -13.08 -18.32 6.05
CA SER A 293 -12.52 -19.65 6.37
C SER A 293 -12.36 -19.77 7.88
N GLU A 294 -12.75 -20.90 8.41
CA GLU A 294 -12.45 -21.30 9.79
C GLU A 294 -11.20 -22.18 9.75
N LEU A 295 -10.17 -21.76 10.49
CA LEU A 295 -8.90 -22.46 10.61
C LEU A 295 -8.72 -22.89 12.08
N PRO A 296 -8.13 -24.05 12.35
CA PRO A 296 -7.79 -24.43 13.73
C PRO A 296 -6.78 -23.43 14.30
N LEU A 297 -7.05 -22.90 15.49
CA LEU A 297 -6.12 -22.03 16.20
C LEU A 297 -5.03 -22.91 16.84
N LEU A 298 -3.87 -22.97 16.19
CA LEU A 298 -2.74 -23.70 16.70
C LEU A 298 -2.15 -23.00 17.93
N ARG A 299 -1.56 -23.78 18.83
CA ARG A 299 -1.08 -23.32 20.13
C ARG A 299 -0.10 -22.14 20.01
N GLU A 300 0.94 -22.27 19.20
CA GLU A 300 2.00 -21.25 19.10
C GLU A 300 1.51 -19.90 18.53
N PRO A 301 0.73 -19.83 17.43
CA PRO A 301 0.08 -18.59 17.00
C PRO A 301 -0.87 -18.01 18.01
N GLY A 302 -1.68 -18.86 18.67
CA GLY A 302 -2.62 -18.44 19.72
C GLY A 302 -1.89 -17.79 20.89
N GLU A 303 -0.88 -18.44 21.45
CA GLU A 303 -0.06 -17.90 22.54
C GLU A 303 0.63 -16.59 22.14
N ALA A 304 1.12 -16.47 20.90
CA ALA A 304 1.77 -15.26 20.43
C ALA A 304 0.79 -14.08 20.33
N VAL A 305 -0.41 -14.31 19.80
CA VAL A 305 -1.45 -13.28 19.74
C VAL A 305 -1.92 -12.89 21.13
N LEU A 306 -2.19 -13.87 22.01
CA LEU A 306 -2.61 -13.62 23.38
C LEU A 306 -1.57 -12.79 24.13
N ARG A 307 -0.29 -13.18 24.06
CA ARG A 307 0.82 -12.43 24.68
C ARG A 307 0.88 -10.98 24.21
N TYR A 308 0.69 -10.74 22.89
CA TYR A 308 0.64 -9.39 22.35
C TYR A 308 -0.57 -8.62 22.88
N VAL A 309 -1.76 -9.23 22.88
CA VAL A 309 -3.01 -8.58 23.34
C VAL A 309 -2.93 -8.19 24.80
N GLU A 310 -2.43 -9.08 25.67
CA GLU A 310 -2.34 -8.84 27.11
C GLU A 310 -1.22 -7.88 27.50
N LYS A 311 -0.03 -8.00 26.87
CA LYS A 311 1.18 -7.32 27.36
C LYS A 311 1.58 -6.09 26.56
N ALA A 312 1.12 -5.95 25.32
CA ALA A 312 1.67 -4.96 24.42
C ALA A 312 0.65 -4.20 23.56
N ARG A 313 -0.57 -4.73 23.40
CA ARG A 313 -1.60 -4.05 22.63
C ARG A 313 -2.04 -2.79 23.37
N PRO A 314 -1.94 -1.58 22.76
CA PRO A 314 -2.39 -0.36 23.42
C PRO A 314 -3.89 -0.40 23.70
N PRO A 315 -4.38 0.19 24.81
CA PRO A 315 -5.79 0.41 25.04
C PRO A 315 -6.41 1.18 23.86
N SER A 316 -7.53 0.71 23.35
CA SER A 316 -8.17 1.30 22.17
C SER A 316 -9.62 0.86 22.06
N VAL A 317 -10.46 1.74 21.50
CA VAL A 317 -11.85 1.42 21.11
C VAL A 317 -11.92 0.55 19.85
N HIS A 318 -10.83 0.46 19.12
CA HIS A 318 -10.74 -0.34 17.91
C HIS A 318 -10.71 -1.83 18.22
N ARG A 319 -11.44 -2.60 17.42
CA ARG A 319 -11.55 -4.05 17.62
C ARG A 319 -10.48 -4.85 16.88
N GLU A 320 -9.73 -4.23 15.96
CA GLU A 320 -8.61 -4.88 15.27
C GLU A 320 -7.54 -5.33 16.27
N ILE A 321 -7.04 -6.56 16.08
CA ILE A 321 -6.00 -7.12 16.95
C ILE A 321 -4.74 -6.27 16.88
N PHE A 322 -4.26 -5.99 15.66
CA PHE A 322 -2.98 -5.33 15.45
C PHE A 322 -3.12 -3.82 15.29
N LEU A 323 -2.60 -3.10 16.26
CA LEU A 323 -2.60 -1.65 16.29
C LEU A 323 -1.18 -1.08 16.11
N ARG A 324 -1.12 0.20 15.78
CA ARG A 324 0.11 0.96 15.88
C ARG A 324 0.49 1.13 17.34
N ILE A 325 1.72 0.76 17.68
CA ILE A 325 2.26 0.95 19.05
C ILE A 325 2.49 2.43 19.36
N GLN A 326 2.86 3.20 18.32
CA GLN A 326 2.98 4.65 18.46
C GLN A 326 1.63 5.33 18.28
N THR A 327 1.38 6.35 19.06
CA THR A 327 0.17 7.19 18.97
C THR A 327 0.03 7.85 17.58
N PRO A 328 -1.20 7.98 17.08
CA PRO A 328 -2.44 7.45 17.64
C PRO A 328 -2.51 5.93 17.51
N HIS A 329 -3.03 5.26 18.55
CA HIS A 329 -3.14 3.80 18.62
C HIS A 329 -4.29 3.29 17.74
N ARG A 330 -4.15 3.45 16.44
CA ARG A 330 -5.14 3.10 15.43
C ARG A 330 -4.76 1.82 14.70
N PRO A 331 -5.73 1.12 14.10
CA PRO A 331 -5.45 0.01 13.18
C PRO A 331 -4.54 0.43 12.03
N PHE A 332 -3.89 -0.51 11.43
CA PHE A 332 -3.16 -0.27 10.20
C PHE A 332 -4.12 0.08 9.06
N LYS A 333 -3.82 1.13 8.31
CA LYS A 333 -4.69 1.58 7.21
C LYS A 333 -4.91 0.51 6.13
N ASN A 334 -3.88 -0.29 5.88
CA ASN A 334 -3.89 -1.38 4.90
C ASN A 334 -2.70 -2.33 5.14
N GLY A 335 -2.68 -3.45 4.44
CA GLY A 335 -1.62 -4.46 4.55
C GLY A 335 -0.22 -4.02 4.09
N SER A 336 -0.07 -2.86 3.45
CA SER A 336 1.25 -2.40 2.95
C SER A 336 2.27 -2.19 4.07
N ILE A 337 1.82 -1.88 5.29
CA ILE A 337 2.70 -1.71 6.45
C ILE A 337 3.45 -3.01 6.77
N LEU A 338 2.84 -4.17 6.51
CA LEU A 338 3.48 -5.45 6.76
C LEU A 338 4.71 -5.68 5.87
N ASN A 339 4.80 -5.00 4.71
CA ASN A 339 6.05 -5.02 3.93
C ASN A 339 7.22 -4.36 4.69
N CYS A 340 6.94 -3.28 5.41
CA CYS A 340 7.97 -2.62 6.23
C CYS A 340 8.36 -3.49 7.42
N ILE A 341 7.36 -4.08 8.11
CA ILE A 341 7.57 -4.96 9.27
C ILE A 341 8.38 -6.19 8.85
N THR A 342 7.92 -6.94 7.85
CA THR A 342 8.60 -8.16 7.38
C THR A 342 10.00 -7.86 6.87
N SER A 343 10.19 -6.77 6.11
CA SER A 343 11.52 -6.38 5.62
C SER A 343 12.48 -6.00 6.75
N ALA A 344 11.99 -5.34 7.81
CA ALA A 344 12.80 -5.02 8.99
C ALA A 344 13.21 -6.28 9.75
N ARG A 345 12.30 -7.23 9.94
CA ARG A 345 12.57 -8.49 10.66
C ARG A 345 13.44 -9.45 9.85
N LEU A 346 13.25 -9.53 8.54
CA LEU A 346 14.17 -10.26 7.64
C LEU A 346 15.60 -9.73 7.75
N ARG A 347 15.76 -8.41 7.70
CA ARG A 347 17.07 -7.76 7.85
C ARG A 347 17.69 -8.03 9.22
N ALA A 348 16.92 -7.94 10.30
CA ALA A 348 17.38 -8.21 11.67
C ALA A 348 17.86 -9.67 11.83
N ALA A 349 17.26 -10.61 11.10
CA ALA A 349 17.65 -12.01 11.08
C ALA A 349 18.79 -12.33 10.09
N GLY A 350 19.33 -11.34 9.38
CA GLY A 350 20.36 -11.55 8.35
C GLY A 350 19.86 -12.33 7.13
N VAL A 351 18.54 -12.34 6.88
CA VAL A 351 17.92 -13.04 5.76
C VAL A 351 17.68 -12.07 4.60
N THR A 352 18.26 -12.39 3.44
CA THR A 352 18.09 -11.64 2.20
C THR A 352 17.35 -12.51 1.18
N PRO A 353 16.03 -12.35 1.04
CA PRO A 353 15.27 -13.13 0.07
C PRO A 353 15.73 -12.84 -1.36
N GLN A 354 15.93 -13.88 -2.16
CA GLN A 354 16.23 -13.74 -3.59
C GLN A 354 15.01 -13.29 -4.42
N GLY A 355 13.79 -13.52 -3.89
CA GLY A 355 12.52 -13.17 -4.50
C GLY A 355 11.80 -12.01 -3.83
N ARG A 356 10.49 -12.16 -3.59
CA ARG A 356 9.63 -11.18 -2.92
C ARG A 356 10.04 -10.98 -1.46
N LYS A 357 10.06 -9.73 -0.99
CA LYS A 357 10.56 -9.33 0.35
C LYS A 357 9.45 -8.95 1.33
N GLY A 358 8.24 -9.36 1.12
CA GLY A 358 7.12 -8.93 1.95
C GLY A 358 6.36 -10.11 2.56
N PRO A 359 5.14 -9.88 3.09
CA PRO A 359 4.27 -10.93 3.63
C PRO A 359 4.02 -12.08 2.65
N HIS A 360 4.03 -11.80 1.35
CA HIS A 360 3.91 -12.84 0.32
C HIS A 360 5.05 -13.85 0.32
N ALA A 361 6.25 -13.48 0.77
CA ALA A 361 7.37 -14.44 0.88
C ALA A 361 7.05 -15.54 1.90
N PHE A 362 6.46 -15.18 3.04
CA PHE A 362 6.02 -16.15 4.06
C PHE A 362 4.87 -17.03 3.56
N ARG A 363 3.91 -16.42 2.85
CA ARG A 363 2.80 -17.16 2.25
C ARG A 363 3.28 -18.17 1.20
N HIS A 364 4.22 -17.77 0.34
CA HIS A 364 4.85 -18.69 -0.63
C HIS A 364 5.61 -19.81 0.07
N ALA A 365 6.42 -19.47 1.11
CA ALA A 365 7.13 -20.46 1.90
C ALA A 365 6.18 -21.48 2.53
N ARG A 366 5.04 -21.02 3.09
CA ARG A 366 4.03 -21.92 3.67
C ARG A 366 3.40 -22.83 2.62
N ALA A 367 3.02 -22.29 1.47
CA ALA A 367 2.44 -23.07 0.38
C ALA A 367 3.39 -24.16 -0.11
N VAL A 368 4.68 -23.83 -0.29
CA VAL A 368 5.73 -24.77 -0.69
C VAL A 368 5.97 -25.83 0.38
N SER A 369 6.03 -25.42 1.65
CA SER A 369 6.17 -26.36 2.77
C SER A 369 5.02 -27.37 2.83
N LEU A 370 3.77 -26.92 2.68
CA LEU A 370 2.61 -27.82 2.63
C LEU A 370 2.66 -28.78 1.43
N LEU A 371 3.07 -28.28 0.26
CA LEU A 371 3.19 -29.08 -0.94
C LEU A 371 4.26 -30.16 -0.78
N ARG A 372 5.44 -29.82 -0.21
CA ARG A 372 6.51 -30.76 0.11
C ARG A 372 6.09 -31.82 1.13
N SER A 373 5.17 -31.45 2.04
CA SER A 373 4.58 -32.39 3.00
C SER A 373 3.48 -33.28 2.39
N GLY A 374 3.26 -33.24 1.07
CA GLY A 374 2.27 -34.07 0.38
C GLY A 374 0.82 -33.60 0.53
N VAL A 375 0.58 -32.38 1.05
CA VAL A 375 -0.79 -31.87 1.18
C VAL A 375 -1.39 -31.61 -0.21
N PRO A 376 -2.60 -32.13 -0.51
CA PRO A 376 -3.25 -31.92 -1.80
C PRO A 376 -3.43 -30.44 -2.15
N LEU A 377 -3.20 -30.08 -3.42
CA LEU A 377 -3.31 -28.69 -3.92
C LEU A 377 -4.65 -28.02 -3.61
N LYS A 378 -5.74 -28.79 -3.64
CA LYS A 378 -7.07 -28.30 -3.30
C LYS A 378 -7.10 -27.80 -1.86
N ILE A 379 -6.59 -28.59 -0.91
CA ILE A 379 -6.54 -28.22 0.51
C ILE A 379 -5.63 -26.99 0.72
N ILE A 380 -4.50 -26.93 0.04
CA ILE A 380 -3.62 -25.75 0.05
C ILE A 380 -4.37 -24.53 -0.47
N GLY A 381 -5.11 -24.68 -1.57
CA GLY A 381 -5.94 -23.61 -2.14
C GLY A 381 -7.01 -23.11 -1.18
N ASP A 382 -7.74 -24.03 -0.56
CA ASP A 382 -8.81 -23.72 0.40
C ASP A 382 -8.25 -23.01 1.64
N MET A 383 -7.16 -23.52 2.22
CA MET A 383 -6.47 -22.90 3.36
C MET A 383 -5.97 -21.48 3.04
N LEU A 384 -5.44 -21.29 1.83
CA LEU A 384 -4.96 -19.97 1.40
C LEU A 384 -6.08 -19.05 0.89
N GLY A 385 -7.33 -19.50 0.80
CA GLY A 385 -8.44 -18.73 0.26
C GLY A 385 -8.24 -18.38 -1.23
N HIS A 386 -7.82 -19.34 -2.05
CA HIS A 386 -7.73 -19.20 -3.49
C HIS A 386 -9.09 -19.50 -4.14
N THR A 387 -9.53 -18.62 -5.03
CA THR A 387 -10.77 -18.80 -5.80
C THR A 387 -10.60 -19.61 -7.09
N SER A 388 -9.35 -19.85 -7.50
CA SER A 388 -9.04 -20.63 -8.69
C SER A 388 -7.91 -21.61 -8.45
N ALA A 389 -8.02 -22.80 -9.00
CA ALA A 389 -6.95 -23.82 -8.99
C ALA A 389 -5.66 -23.29 -9.64
N ALA A 390 -5.77 -22.40 -10.64
CA ALA A 390 -4.63 -21.80 -11.31
C ALA A 390 -3.74 -20.98 -10.36
N ALA A 391 -4.32 -20.32 -9.34
CA ALA A 391 -3.56 -19.58 -8.34
C ALA A 391 -2.72 -20.50 -7.42
N THR A 392 -3.20 -21.73 -7.19
CA THR A 392 -2.48 -22.73 -6.38
C THR A 392 -1.49 -23.53 -7.24
N ALA A 393 -1.79 -23.74 -8.52
CA ALA A 393 -0.90 -24.42 -9.47
C ALA A 393 0.43 -23.67 -9.68
N GLU A 394 0.51 -22.38 -9.33
CA GLU A 394 1.77 -21.64 -9.34
C GLU A 394 2.82 -22.27 -8.40
N TYR A 395 2.41 -22.91 -7.31
CA TYR A 395 3.31 -23.60 -6.37
C TYR A 395 3.84 -24.94 -6.87
N LEU A 396 3.15 -25.60 -7.81
CA LEU A 396 3.66 -26.82 -8.46
C LEU A 396 4.98 -26.60 -9.18
N LYS A 397 5.20 -25.37 -9.70
CA LYS A 397 6.46 -25.02 -10.35
C LYS A 397 7.65 -25.12 -9.42
N LEU A 398 7.46 -24.83 -8.12
CA LEU A 398 8.51 -24.91 -7.10
C LEU A 398 8.82 -26.36 -6.73
N ALA A 399 7.82 -27.23 -6.74
CA ALA A 399 8.03 -28.68 -6.53
C ALA A 399 8.72 -29.35 -7.74
N THR A 400 8.48 -28.84 -8.95
CA THR A 400 9.13 -29.33 -10.17
C THR A 400 10.63 -29.01 -10.20
N GLU A 401 11.05 -27.87 -9.63
CA GLU A 401 12.47 -27.54 -9.44
C GLU A 401 13.16 -28.51 -8.48
N ASP A 402 12.48 -28.92 -7.40
CA ASP A 402 13.00 -29.94 -6.49
C ASP A 402 13.13 -31.32 -7.18
N LEU A 403 12.22 -31.63 -8.12
CA LEU A 403 12.29 -32.86 -8.92
C LEU A 403 13.45 -32.85 -9.94
N ARG A 404 13.92 -31.68 -10.38
CA ARG A 404 15.10 -31.58 -11.24
C ARG A 404 16.38 -32.03 -10.55
N THR A 405 16.46 -31.89 -9.23
CA THR A 405 17.59 -32.39 -8.45
C THR A 405 17.58 -33.92 -8.27
N ILE A 406 16.44 -34.56 -8.54
CA ILE A 406 16.25 -36.02 -8.48
C ILE A 406 16.21 -36.62 -9.91
N GLY A 407 16.20 -35.73 -10.94
CA GLY A 407 16.25 -36.15 -12.34
C GLY A 407 17.48 -37.01 -12.59
N LEU A 408 17.25 -38.22 -13.09
CA LEU A 408 18.33 -39.09 -13.56
C LEU A 408 19.21 -38.32 -14.55
N ASP A 409 20.52 -38.42 -14.39
CA ASP A 409 21.46 -37.99 -15.40
C ASP A 409 21.04 -38.63 -16.74
N LEU A 410 20.95 -37.80 -17.77
CA LEU A 410 20.74 -38.31 -19.12
C LEU A 410 21.83 -39.38 -19.37
N PRO A 411 21.49 -40.60 -19.83
CA PRO A 411 22.49 -41.59 -20.17
C PRO A 411 23.51 -40.93 -21.09
N GLY A 412 24.78 -40.89 -20.64
CA GLY A 412 25.86 -40.32 -21.43
C GLY A 412 25.98 -41.09 -22.75
N GLY A 413 25.67 -40.41 -23.86
CA GLY A 413 25.78 -41.04 -25.16
C GLY A 413 25.05 -40.37 -26.32
N PHE A 414 24.71 -39.09 -26.24
CA PHE A 414 24.32 -38.29 -27.41
C PHE A 414 24.91 -36.89 -27.31
N LEU A 415 26.21 -36.79 -27.58
CA LEU A 415 26.77 -35.57 -28.17
C LEU A 415 26.98 -35.84 -29.66
N PRO A 416 26.48 -35.00 -30.56
CA PRO A 416 26.81 -35.08 -31.97
C PRO A 416 28.24 -34.75 -32.27
#